data_96cc2d08f4f62087b426437cf5c3fa7a
#
_entry.id   96cc2d08f4f62087b426437cf5c3fa7a
#
_cell.length_a   1.000
_cell.length_b   1.000
_cell.length_c   1.000
_cell.angle_alpha   90.00
_cell.angle_beta   90.00
_cell.angle_gamma   90.00
#
_symmetry.space_group_name_H-M   'P 1'
#
loop_
_entity.id
_entity.type
_entity.pdbx_description
1 polymer ?
#
loop_
_entity_poly.entity_id
_entity_poly.type
_entity_poly.pdbx_seq_one_letter_code
_entity_poly.pdbx_strand_id
1 'polypeptide(L)' 'MFSFLKKDPRKQLNKQYLQKLEEAMHAQRNGDIRLYSMLTSEAEDILKKIEALDQPTKS' A
#
# COMPACT_ATOMS: atom_id res chain seq x y z
N MET A 1 -8.97 -17.18 18.61
CA MET A 1 -8.22 -16.73 18.21
C MET A 1 -7.97 -16.89 16.96
N PHE A 2 -8.28 -17.65 16.44
CA PHE A 2 -8.06 -17.76 15.27
C PHE A 2 -8.82 -16.96 14.39
N SER A 3 -9.87 -16.33 14.79
CA SER A 3 -10.61 -15.52 13.93
C SER A 3 -9.79 -14.49 13.31
N PHE A 4 -8.86 -14.01 14.09
CA PHE A 4 -8.11 -12.98 13.54
C PHE A 4 -7.24 -13.52 12.49
N LEU A 5 -7.08 -14.75 12.41
CA LEU A 5 -6.27 -15.26 11.41
C LEU A 5 -6.91 -15.14 10.08
N LYS A 6 -8.17 -14.94 10.05
CA LYS A 6 -8.78 -14.82 8.83
C LYS A 6 -8.40 -13.57 8.15
N LYS A 7 -7.95 -12.56 8.88
CA LYS A 7 -7.59 -11.36 8.29
C LYS A 7 -6.22 -11.46 7.84
N ASP A 8 -5.96 -11.52 6.60
CA ASP A 8 -4.62 -11.55 6.07
C ASP A 8 -4.12 -10.14 5.98
N PRO A 9 -3.10 -9.77 6.75
CA PRO A 9 -2.60 -8.40 6.71
C PRO A 9 -2.11 -8.00 5.32
N ARG A 10 -1.63 -8.96 4.56
CA ARG A 10 -1.18 -8.62 3.23
C ARG A 10 -2.34 -8.18 2.35
N LYS A 11 -3.50 -8.76 2.53
CA LYS A 11 -4.64 -8.37 1.75
C LYS A 11 -5.04 -6.95 2.05
N GLN A 12 -5.05 -6.60 3.33
CA GLN A 12 -5.39 -5.27 3.70
C GLN A 12 -4.39 -4.27 3.20
N LEU A 13 -3.11 -4.59 3.32
CA LEU A 13 -2.07 -3.70 2.86
C LEU A 13 -2.12 -3.56 1.34
N ASN A 14 -2.39 -4.64 0.65
CA ASN A 14 -2.49 -4.58 -0.80
C ASN A 14 -3.65 -3.70 -1.23
N LYS A 15 -4.75 -3.78 -0.52
CA LYS A 15 -5.88 -2.96 -0.81
C LYS A 15 -5.56 -1.48 -0.60
N GLN A 16 -4.87 -1.19 0.50
CA GLN A 16 -4.48 0.18 0.76
C GLN A 16 -3.51 0.70 -0.29
N TYR A 17 -2.60 -0.17 -0.71
CA TYR A 17 -1.63 0.20 -1.72
C TYR A 17 -2.34 0.57 -3.02
N LEU A 18 -3.30 -0.23 -3.44
CA LEU A 18 -4.03 0.05 -4.65
C LEU A 18 -4.86 1.31 -4.53
N GLN A 19 -5.41 1.55 -3.35
CA GLN A 19 -6.16 2.76 -3.14
C GLN A 19 -5.28 3.99 -3.25
N LYS A 20 -4.08 3.92 -2.69
CA LYS A 20 -3.16 5.04 -2.78
C LYS A 20 -2.74 5.29 -4.22
N LEU A 21 -2.53 4.23 -4.97
CA LEU A 21 -2.16 4.40 -6.36
C LEU A 21 -3.29 5.03 -7.15
N GLU A 22 -4.51 4.63 -6.86
CA GLU A 22 -5.64 5.19 -7.54
C GLU A 22 -5.79 6.66 -7.24
N GLU A 23 -5.62 7.02 -5.98
CA GLU A 23 -5.70 8.42 -5.59
C GLU A 23 -4.56 9.21 -6.22
N ALA A 24 -3.38 8.60 -6.30
CA ALA A 24 -2.26 9.28 -6.92
C ALA A 24 -2.54 9.55 -8.39
N MET A 25 -3.19 8.62 -9.06
CA MET A 25 -3.51 8.84 -10.45
C MET A 25 -4.52 9.96 -10.61
N HIS A 26 -5.46 10.05 -9.70
CA HIS A 26 -6.40 11.16 -9.74
C HIS A 26 -5.68 12.48 -9.54
N ALA A 27 -4.77 12.52 -8.59
CA ALA A 27 -4.03 13.74 -8.33
C ALA A 27 -3.21 14.12 -9.56
N GLN A 28 -2.62 13.13 -10.23
CA GLN A 28 -1.83 13.40 -11.40
C GLN A 28 -2.70 13.98 -12.50
N ARG A 29 -3.89 13.44 -12.66
CA ARG A 29 -4.79 13.94 -13.68
C ARG A 29 -5.20 15.37 -13.41
N ASN A 30 -5.36 15.71 -12.16
CA ASN A 30 -5.74 17.06 -11.79
C ASN A 30 -4.56 18.02 -11.77
N GLY A 31 -3.38 17.54 -12.03
CA GLY A 31 -2.21 18.41 -12.00
C GLY A 31 -1.72 18.70 -10.61
N ASP A 32 -2.17 17.94 -9.62
CA ASP A 32 -1.77 18.17 -8.24
C ASP A 32 -0.50 17.38 -7.98
N ILE A 33 0.61 17.92 -8.39
CA ILE A 33 1.89 17.23 -8.31
C ILE A 33 2.28 16.95 -6.88
N ARG A 34 1.99 17.89 -5.99
CA ARG A 34 2.36 17.71 -4.62
C ARG A 34 1.63 16.54 -3.99
N LEU A 35 0.32 16.47 -4.22
CA LEU A 35 -0.47 15.40 -3.69
C LEU A 35 -0.07 14.06 -4.33
N TYR A 36 0.19 14.09 -5.62
CA TYR A 36 0.61 12.89 -6.31
C TYR A 36 1.89 12.34 -5.70
N SER A 37 2.84 13.21 -5.43
CA SER A 37 4.10 12.78 -4.84
C SER A 37 3.89 12.20 -3.46
N MET A 38 3.04 12.84 -2.66
CA MET A 38 2.78 12.36 -1.33
C MET A 38 2.11 11.00 -1.35
N LEU A 39 1.12 10.83 -2.20
CA LEU A 39 0.40 9.57 -2.28
C LEU A 39 1.29 8.46 -2.81
N THR A 40 2.16 8.77 -3.75
CA THR A 40 3.08 7.78 -4.28
C THR A 40 4.04 7.33 -3.19
N SER A 41 4.50 8.26 -2.39
CA SER A 41 5.40 7.92 -1.29
C SER A 41 4.70 7.03 -0.28
N GLU A 42 3.45 7.32 0.02
CA GLU A 42 2.70 6.50 0.94
C GLU A 42 2.48 5.11 0.38
N ALA A 43 2.23 5.02 -0.92
CA ALA A 43 2.05 3.72 -1.54
C ALA A 43 3.33 2.91 -1.46
N GLU A 44 4.46 3.55 -1.63
CA GLU A 44 5.73 2.84 -1.54
C GLU A 44 5.96 2.32 -0.13
N ASP A 45 5.57 3.08 0.88
CA ASP A 45 5.72 2.62 2.25
C ASP A 45 4.87 1.39 2.48
N ILE A 46 3.66 1.37 1.95
CA ILE A 46 2.80 0.21 2.08
C ILE A 46 3.40 -0.98 1.34
N LEU A 47 3.96 -0.72 0.17
CA LEU A 47 4.57 -1.79 -0.60
C LEU A 47 5.72 -2.43 0.17
N LYS A 48 6.50 -1.61 0.86
CA LYS A 48 7.59 -2.16 1.65
C LYS A 48 7.07 -3.05 2.76
N LYS A 49 5.94 -2.68 3.35
CA LYS A 49 5.36 -3.52 4.38
C LYS A 49 4.88 -4.83 3.80
N ILE A 50 4.31 -4.79 2.61
CA ILE A 50 3.85 -6.01 1.97
C ILE A 50 5.03 -6.91 1.67
N GLU A 51 6.11 -6.33 1.17
CA GLU A 51 7.28 -7.13 0.85
C GLU A 51 7.88 -7.74 2.10
N ALA A 52 7.85 -7.01 3.19
CA ALA A 52 8.37 -7.54 4.43
C ALA A 52 7.58 -8.74 4.91
N LEU A 53 6.26 -8.68 4.73
CA LEU A 53 5.44 -9.80 5.12
C LEU A 53 5.59 -10.99 4.18
N ASP A 54 5.87 -10.69 2.94
CA ASP A 54 6.00 -11.74 1.97
C ASP A 54 7.32 -12.43 2.02
N GLN A 55 8.35 -11.83 2.59
CA GLN A 55 9.63 -12.41 2.70
C GLN A 55 9.68 -13.40 3.71
N PRO A 56 10.07 -14.54 3.43
CA PRO A 56 10.12 -15.57 4.43
C PRO A 56 11.26 -15.32 5.24
N THR A 57 11.82 -15.18 5.49
CA THR A 57 12.78 -15.16 6.33
C THR A 57 13.88 -14.74 6.08
N LYS A 58 14.30 -14.66 5.95
CA LYS A 58 15.15 -14.37 5.74
C LYS A 58 15.92 -14.43 6.35
N SER A 59 15.96 -14.60 6.62
CA SER A 59 16.69 -14.68 7.18
C SER A 59 17.31 -14.48 7.53
#